data_e3ad59103043c965d2ef05deb161ffec
#
_entry.id   e3ad59103043c965d2ef05deb161ffec
#
_cell.length_a   1.000
_cell.length_b   1.000
_cell.length_c   1.000
_cell.angle_alpha   90.00
_cell.angle_beta   90.00
_cell.angle_gamma   90.00
#
_symmetry.space_group_name_H-M   'P 1'
#
loop_
_entity.id
_entity.type
_entity.pdbx_description
1 polymer ?
#
loop_
_entity_poly.entity_id
_entity_poly.type
_entity_poly.pdbx_seq_one_letter_code
_entity_poly.pdbx_strand_id
1 'polypeptide(L)'
;PRERFPFTTLYAAPTGPERAWTVTPSLGLSLTFNDNIRATPRNRESDLILGVSPGILVRADTARLQGTLNYAPTASFYAKNSNENRLDHRGFGQALATLVPDVLFVDARASATVQSLSSGFAQDDNASVARADQVQTVTASISPYLVQRLRGLATLRTGYVFTYSDRSQPQVGRAPSDTGFGPVGFRASEFTSHQGYAVLRSGEDFGRLLLQGSVSATEFEGQGTYDGAYRRFVLLETGYAITRAIAGLVEIGYERQRYNTVPVTEVDGPIWAVGARFTPNEATSITVKYGRRDGYNAAYVQGRTELGPRTVVFASYTDRLSTSALQAADLLQSIVLDPLGNPVDAQTGAPVLPSGSGSLLAQQGGLFRTRTATLSLSHTLPRDVVTLSLSHDNRRPVAAEPGQTTAPTAQKATAISLSWSRPLDEATNFTAFARYGISTTEGRGDVNNYSAGATLTRLLNPSLSGSLSYRVTYREGGGLTGDVLQNIIVAAVRQTF
;
A
#
# COMPACT_ATOMS: atom_id res chain seq x y z
N PRO A 1 -27.83 8.40 -6.54
CA PRO A 1 -27.73 7.08 -5.97
C PRO A 1 -26.26 6.81 -5.69
N ARG A 2 -25.90 6.80 -4.39
CA ARG A 2 -24.52 6.54 -3.96
C ARG A 2 -24.26 5.06 -4.07
N GLU A 3 -23.42 4.65 -5.02
CA GLU A 3 -23.01 3.26 -5.18
C GLU A 3 -22.11 2.83 -4.02
N ARG A 4 -22.51 1.75 -3.35
CA ARG A 4 -21.77 1.17 -2.22
C ARG A 4 -20.70 0.23 -2.77
N PHE A 5 -19.43 0.54 -2.58
CA PHE A 5 -18.32 -0.38 -2.86
C PHE A 5 -18.26 -1.46 -1.76
N PRO A 6 -17.94 -2.73 -2.12
CA PRO A 6 -18.22 -3.89 -1.28
C PRO A 6 -17.11 -4.32 -0.31
N PHE A 7 -16.11 -3.51 -0.04
CA PHE A 7 -15.12 -3.80 0.99
C PHE A 7 -15.51 -3.19 2.34
N THR A 8 -16.76 -3.33 2.72
CA THR A 8 -17.20 -2.99 4.06
C THR A 8 -16.76 -4.06 5.04
N THR A 9 -15.79 -3.79 5.89
CA THR A 9 -15.94 -4.25 7.27
C THR A 9 -17.34 -3.83 7.70
N LEU A 10 -18.19 -4.80 8.07
CA LEU A 10 -19.56 -4.57 8.51
C LEU A 10 -19.56 -3.71 9.79
N TYR A 11 -19.41 -2.42 9.62
CA TYR A 11 -19.80 -1.46 10.64
C TYR A 11 -21.27 -1.09 10.37
N ALA A 12 -22.14 -1.42 11.28
CA ALA A 12 -23.50 -0.90 11.25
C ALA A 12 -23.40 0.61 11.13
N ALA A 13 -24.00 1.18 10.08
CA ALA A 13 -24.10 2.63 9.97
C ALA A 13 -24.90 3.11 11.19
N PRO A 14 -24.42 4.10 11.94
CA PRO A 14 -25.17 4.63 13.06
C PRO A 14 -26.51 5.18 12.56
N THR A 15 -27.62 4.64 13.07
CA THR A 15 -29.00 5.06 12.75
C THR A 15 -29.43 6.31 13.53
N GLY A 16 -28.51 7.23 13.81
CA GLY A 16 -28.75 8.49 14.50
C GLY A 16 -28.33 9.71 13.66
N PRO A 17 -28.64 10.93 14.09
CA PRO A 17 -28.12 12.13 13.44
C PRO A 17 -26.58 12.03 13.38
N GLU A 18 -26.01 12.32 12.20
CA GLU A 18 -24.58 12.26 11.97
C GLU A 18 -23.85 13.11 13.00
N ARG A 19 -23.18 12.47 13.93
CA ARG A 19 -22.37 13.16 14.93
C ARG A 19 -21.10 13.65 14.25
N ALA A 20 -20.73 14.90 14.50
CA ALA A 20 -19.50 15.50 14.01
C ALA A 20 -18.24 14.72 14.44
N TRP A 21 -18.35 13.94 15.52
CA TRP A 21 -17.32 13.04 16.01
C TRP A 21 -17.94 11.72 16.45
N THR A 22 -17.32 10.62 16.04
CA THR A 22 -17.63 9.29 16.57
C THR A 22 -16.34 8.62 17.01
N VAL A 23 -16.36 8.04 18.20
CA VAL A 23 -15.29 7.19 18.73
C VAL A 23 -15.94 5.86 19.06
N THR A 24 -15.48 4.82 18.40
CA THR A 24 -16.01 3.46 18.55
C THR A 24 -14.88 2.54 19.03
N PRO A 25 -14.76 2.32 20.34
CA PRO A 25 -13.86 1.32 20.87
C PRO A 25 -14.33 -0.08 20.48
N SER A 26 -13.41 -1.01 20.40
CA SER A 26 -13.73 -2.42 20.14
C SER A 26 -12.74 -3.36 20.80
N LEU A 27 -13.19 -4.58 21.06
CA LEU A 27 -12.36 -5.69 21.52
C LEU A 27 -12.58 -6.88 20.61
N GLY A 28 -11.53 -7.32 19.95
CA GLY A 28 -11.49 -8.55 19.15
C GLY A 28 -10.82 -9.68 19.91
N LEU A 29 -11.40 -10.88 19.83
CA LEU A 29 -10.78 -12.12 20.27
C LEU A 29 -10.77 -13.07 19.09
N SER A 30 -9.64 -13.73 18.85
CA SER A 30 -9.51 -14.72 17.78
C SER A 30 -8.82 -15.98 18.27
N LEU A 31 -9.27 -17.11 17.76
CA LEU A 31 -8.63 -18.40 17.96
C LEU A 31 -8.21 -18.92 16.59
N THR A 32 -6.91 -19.08 16.41
CA THR A 32 -6.32 -19.49 15.14
C THR A 32 -5.64 -20.84 15.30
N PHE A 33 -6.01 -21.80 14.47
CA PHE A 33 -5.24 -23.02 14.28
C PHE A 33 -4.40 -22.90 13.01
N ASN A 34 -3.10 -23.16 13.14
CA ASN A 34 -2.15 -23.18 12.03
C ASN A 34 -1.37 -24.52 12.09
N ASP A 35 -1.41 -25.29 11.00
CA ASP A 35 -0.74 -26.60 10.91
C ASP A 35 0.76 -26.51 10.66
N ASN A 36 1.27 -25.31 10.31
CA ASN A 36 2.69 -25.08 9.98
C ASN A 36 3.09 -23.62 10.27
N ILE A 37 3.21 -23.25 11.57
CA ILE A 37 3.46 -21.88 12.02
C ILE A 37 4.76 -21.26 11.49
N ARG A 38 5.74 -22.08 11.13
CA ARG A 38 7.04 -21.63 10.60
C ARG A 38 7.14 -21.72 9.08
N ALA A 39 6.08 -22.15 8.41
CA ALA A 39 6.04 -22.36 6.97
C ALA A 39 7.26 -23.15 6.46
N THR A 40 7.57 -24.26 7.12
CA THR A 40 8.69 -25.16 6.79
C THR A 40 8.24 -26.32 5.90
N PRO A 41 9.08 -26.80 4.97
CA PRO A 41 8.75 -27.95 4.12
C PRO A 41 8.81 -29.27 4.91
N ARG A 42 9.66 -29.34 5.92
CA ARG A 42 9.85 -30.50 6.78
C ARG A 42 9.68 -30.05 8.24
N ASN A 43 9.41 -31.02 9.14
CA ASN A 43 9.24 -30.75 10.58
C ASN A 43 8.18 -29.66 10.82
N ARG A 44 7.00 -29.82 10.22
CA ARG A 44 5.88 -28.91 10.41
C ARG A 44 5.47 -28.84 11.88
N GLU A 45 5.35 -27.64 12.40
CA GLU A 45 4.88 -27.39 13.76
C GLU A 45 3.52 -26.73 13.72
N SER A 46 2.54 -27.41 14.33
CA SER A 46 1.19 -26.85 14.48
C SER A 46 1.03 -26.16 15.83
N ASP A 47 0.27 -25.07 15.84
CA ASP A 47 -0.07 -24.38 17.08
C ASP A 47 -1.50 -23.85 17.07
N LEU A 48 -2.00 -23.58 18.29
CA LEU A 48 -3.24 -22.86 18.54
C LEU A 48 -2.86 -21.50 19.11
N ILE A 49 -3.34 -20.44 18.46
CA ILE A 49 -2.94 -19.06 18.75
C ILE A 49 -4.17 -18.29 19.22
N LEU A 50 -4.09 -17.72 20.42
CA LEU A 50 -5.08 -16.77 20.93
C LEU A 50 -4.65 -15.35 20.55
N GLY A 51 -5.49 -14.65 19.81
CA GLY A 51 -5.33 -13.25 19.46
C GLY A 51 -6.24 -12.37 20.29
N VAL A 52 -5.69 -11.31 20.87
CA VAL A 52 -6.45 -10.25 21.57
C VAL A 52 -6.19 -8.93 20.90
N SER A 53 -7.22 -8.29 20.37
CA SER A 53 -7.14 -7.09 19.54
C SER A 53 -8.03 -5.98 20.11
N PRO A 54 -7.55 -5.17 21.06
CA PRO A 54 -8.23 -3.93 21.38
C PRO A 54 -8.15 -2.99 20.17
N GLY A 55 -9.25 -2.31 19.84
CA GLY A 55 -9.31 -1.44 18.68
C GLY A 55 -10.03 -0.14 18.98
N ILE A 56 -9.72 0.87 18.20
CA ILE A 56 -10.40 2.15 18.21
C ILE A 56 -10.61 2.64 16.78
N LEU A 57 -11.86 3.01 16.47
CA LEU A 57 -12.22 3.70 15.24
C LEU A 57 -12.67 5.11 15.61
N VAL A 58 -11.94 6.11 15.14
CA VAL A 58 -12.31 7.52 15.30
C VAL A 58 -12.68 8.06 13.93
N ARG A 59 -13.83 8.71 13.83
CA ARG A 59 -14.23 9.48 12.66
C ARG A 59 -14.56 10.90 13.08
N ALA A 60 -14.05 11.85 12.34
CA ALA A 60 -14.35 13.27 12.47
C ALA A 60 -14.87 13.78 11.13
N ASP A 61 -16.04 14.39 11.15
CA ASP A 61 -16.63 15.09 10.00
C ASP A 61 -17.20 16.41 10.47
N THR A 62 -16.33 17.40 10.56
CA THR A 62 -16.65 18.77 10.93
C THR A 62 -16.28 19.72 9.81
N ALA A 63 -16.77 20.96 9.85
CA ALA A 63 -16.39 21.99 8.88
C ALA A 63 -14.86 22.28 8.86
N ARG A 64 -14.13 21.97 9.96
CA ARG A 64 -12.70 22.27 10.10
C ARG A 64 -11.80 21.04 10.19
N LEU A 65 -12.35 19.87 10.51
CA LEU A 65 -11.58 18.64 10.63
C LEU A 65 -12.35 17.48 10.03
N GLN A 66 -11.78 16.87 9.01
CA GLN A 66 -12.26 15.64 8.39
C GLN A 66 -11.18 14.57 8.55
N GLY A 67 -11.55 13.39 9.06
CA GLY A 67 -10.56 12.35 9.25
C GLY A 67 -11.13 11.05 9.78
N THR A 68 -10.30 10.02 9.63
CA THR A 68 -10.56 8.67 10.15
C THR A 68 -9.27 8.11 10.69
N LEU A 69 -9.34 7.49 11.87
CA LEU A 69 -8.27 6.68 12.45
C LEU A 69 -8.87 5.31 12.79
N ASN A 70 -8.28 4.25 12.24
CA ASN A 70 -8.56 2.87 12.61
C ASN A 70 -7.26 2.26 13.12
N TYR A 71 -7.19 1.94 14.39
CA TYR A 71 -6.02 1.33 15.02
C TYR A 71 -6.45 0.13 15.85
N ALA A 72 -5.86 -1.03 15.57
CA ALA A 72 -6.19 -2.29 16.22
C ALA A 72 -4.91 -3.14 16.37
N PRO A 73 -4.09 -2.90 17.41
CA PRO A 73 -2.97 -3.79 17.74
C PRO A 73 -3.49 -5.18 18.10
N THR A 74 -2.68 -6.21 17.81
CA THR A 74 -3.03 -7.59 18.09
C THR A 74 -1.92 -8.25 18.90
N ALA A 75 -2.24 -8.66 20.14
CA ALA A 75 -1.39 -9.52 20.93
C ALA A 75 -1.71 -10.99 20.62
N SER A 76 -0.70 -11.74 20.17
CA SER A 76 -0.81 -13.15 19.80
C SER A 76 -0.09 -14.03 20.81
N PHE A 77 -0.80 -15.02 21.35
CA PHE A 77 -0.30 -15.97 22.36
C PHE A 77 -0.35 -17.38 21.79
N TYR A 78 0.80 -18.02 21.68
CA TYR A 78 0.97 -19.36 21.13
C TYR A 78 0.92 -20.38 22.25
N ALA A 79 0.10 -21.43 22.09
CA ALA A 79 -0.10 -22.44 23.13
C ALA A 79 1.11 -23.33 23.34
N LYS A 80 1.83 -23.71 22.27
CA LYS A 80 3.02 -24.57 22.33
C LYS A 80 4.31 -23.77 22.16
N ASN A 81 4.33 -22.79 21.27
CA ASN A 81 5.52 -22.04 20.88
C ASN A 81 5.48 -20.62 21.46
N SER A 82 5.55 -20.48 22.79
CA SER A 82 5.44 -19.18 23.48
C SER A 82 6.53 -18.16 23.11
N ASN A 83 7.65 -18.61 22.55
CA ASN A 83 8.69 -17.76 21.99
C ASN A 83 8.23 -16.99 20.72
N GLU A 84 7.13 -17.44 20.09
CA GLU A 84 6.48 -16.74 18.96
C GLU A 84 5.47 -15.68 19.44
N ASN A 85 5.21 -15.57 20.75
CA ASN A 85 4.33 -14.55 21.30
C ASN A 85 4.79 -13.15 20.87
N ARG A 86 3.82 -12.33 20.45
CA ARG A 86 4.13 -10.99 19.89
C ARG A 86 2.98 -10.02 20.00
N LEU A 87 3.32 -8.74 19.88
CA LEU A 87 2.39 -7.66 19.71
C LEU A 87 2.63 -7.03 18.34
N ASP A 88 1.62 -7.05 17.49
CA ASP A 88 1.67 -6.48 16.14
C ASP A 88 0.82 -5.21 16.10
N HIS A 89 1.39 -4.12 15.59
CA HIS A 89 0.67 -2.86 15.42
C HIS A 89 0.06 -2.78 14.02
N ARG A 90 -1.25 -2.56 13.95
CA ARG A 90 -1.99 -2.39 12.70
C ARG A 90 -2.88 -1.18 12.80
N GLY A 91 -2.84 -0.36 11.79
CA GLY A 91 -3.69 0.81 11.74
C GLY A 91 -3.45 1.69 10.53
N PHE A 92 -4.44 2.50 10.25
CA PHE A 92 -4.38 3.56 9.25
C PHE A 92 -5.14 4.76 9.76
N GLY A 93 -4.57 5.93 9.58
CA GLY A 93 -5.19 7.19 9.93
C GLY A 93 -4.94 8.26 8.87
N GLN A 94 -5.96 9.06 8.63
CA GLN A 94 -5.88 10.24 7.79
C GLN A 94 -6.73 11.35 8.41
N ALA A 95 -6.21 12.57 8.43
CA ALA A 95 -6.93 13.74 8.90
C ALA A 95 -6.56 14.97 8.06
N LEU A 96 -7.56 15.73 7.65
CA LEU A 96 -7.41 17.04 7.01
C LEU A 96 -8.02 18.10 7.92
N ALA A 97 -7.19 18.98 8.44
CA ALA A 97 -7.59 20.14 9.22
C ALA A 97 -7.57 21.40 8.37
N THR A 98 -8.67 22.16 8.39
CA THR A 98 -8.78 23.49 7.77
C THR A 98 -8.57 24.55 8.84
N LEU A 99 -7.37 25.11 8.90
CA LEU A 99 -7.01 26.16 9.89
C LEU A 99 -7.57 27.51 9.47
N VAL A 100 -7.37 27.87 8.18
CA VAL A 100 -7.97 29.04 7.57
C VAL A 100 -8.75 28.55 6.33
N PRO A 101 -10.06 28.76 6.27
CA PRO A 101 -10.87 28.34 5.13
C PRO A 101 -10.27 28.79 3.80
N ASP A 102 -10.22 27.89 2.85
CA ASP A 102 -9.70 28.09 1.48
C ASP A 102 -8.21 28.45 1.36
N VAL A 103 -7.48 28.64 2.46
CA VAL A 103 -6.09 29.13 2.47
C VAL A 103 -5.14 28.18 3.14
N LEU A 104 -5.37 27.78 4.41
CA LEU A 104 -4.40 27.03 5.20
C LEU A 104 -4.97 25.71 5.68
N PHE A 105 -4.27 24.65 5.34
CA PHE A 105 -4.65 23.28 5.64
C PHE A 105 -3.48 22.53 6.29
N VAL A 106 -3.82 21.49 7.06
CA VAL A 106 -2.87 20.50 7.56
C VAL A 106 -3.39 19.12 7.22
N ASP A 107 -2.65 18.36 6.41
CA ASP A 107 -2.91 16.93 6.13
C ASP A 107 -2.00 16.09 7.05
N ALA A 108 -2.57 15.16 7.77
CA ALA A 108 -1.86 14.21 8.62
C ALA A 108 -2.25 12.79 8.26
N ARG A 109 -1.27 11.91 8.12
CA ARG A 109 -1.46 10.49 7.75
C ARG A 109 -0.55 9.61 8.56
N ALA A 110 -1.03 8.42 8.89
CA ALA A 110 -0.23 7.41 9.56
C ALA A 110 -0.66 6.01 9.12
N SER A 111 0.29 5.10 9.04
CA SER A 111 0.03 3.68 8.84
C SER A 111 0.96 2.83 9.70
N ALA A 112 0.43 1.75 10.22
CA ALA A 112 1.19 0.71 10.90
C ALA A 112 0.80 -0.63 10.29
N THR A 113 1.77 -1.36 9.75
CA THR A 113 1.54 -2.61 9.02
C THR A 113 2.60 -3.64 9.36
N VAL A 114 2.24 -4.91 9.30
CA VAL A 114 3.16 -6.02 9.42
C VAL A 114 3.32 -6.68 8.06
N GLN A 115 4.55 -6.92 7.65
CA GLN A 115 4.89 -7.50 6.34
C GLN A 115 5.77 -8.73 6.53
N SER A 116 5.68 -9.71 5.61
CA SER A 116 6.62 -10.81 5.55
C SER A 116 7.92 -10.38 4.87
N LEU A 117 9.04 -10.85 5.39
CA LEU A 117 10.37 -10.69 4.77
C LEU A 117 10.53 -11.60 3.56
N SER A 118 9.95 -12.80 3.62
CA SER A 118 10.05 -13.81 2.58
C SER A 118 9.12 -13.53 1.41
N SER A 119 9.51 -13.97 0.22
CA SER A 119 8.66 -13.92 -0.96
C SER A 119 7.50 -14.92 -0.85
N GLY A 120 6.37 -14.57 -1.45
CA GLY A 120 5.29 -15.51 -1.73
C GLY A 120 4.21 -15.65 -0.65
N PHE A 121 4.27 -14.94 0.47
CA PHE A 121 3.17 -14.94 1.44
C PHE A 121 2.20 -13.80 1.20
N ALA A 122 0.90 -14.10 1.22
CA ALA A 122 -0.13 -13.08 1.33
C ALA A 122 -0.09 -12.50 2.74
N GLN A 123 -0.07 -11.17 2.84
CA GLN A 123 0.29 -10.45 4.08
C GLN A 123 -0.89 -10.16 5.01
N ASP A 124 -2.07 -10.74 4.75
CA ASP A 124 -3.29 -10.30 5.44
C ASP A 124 -3.49 -10.88 6.85
N ASP A 125 -2.74 -11.93 7.24
CA ASP A 125 -2.90 -12.58 8.54
C ASP A 125 -1.60 -12.72 9.31
N ASN A 126 -1.60 -12.27 10.55
CA ASN A 126 -0.51 -12.46 11.51
C ASN A 126 -0.16 -13.93 11.77
N ALA A 127 -1.12 -14.83 11.55
CA ALA A 127 -0.99 -16.24 11.84
C ALA A 127 -0.23 -17.04 10.77
N SER A 128 0.01 -16.44 9.60
CA SER A 128 0.59 -17.16 8.45
C SER A 128 2.10 -17.16 8.41
N VAL A 129 2.78 -16.40 9.29
CA VAL A 129 4.23 -16.18 9.18
C VAL A 129 4.86 -16.22 10.56
N ALA A 130 5.99 -16.93 10.69
CA ALA A 130 6.79 -16.93 11.90
C ALA A 130 7.28 -15.52 12.28
N ARG A 131 7.44 -15.25 13.56
CA ARG A 131 7.91 -13.95 14.08
C ARG A 131 9.23 -13.50 13.44
N ALA A 132 10.15 -14.42 13.21
CA ALA A 132 11.45 -14.14 12.57
C ALA A 132 11.34 -13.69 11.10
N ASP A 133 10.22 -13.96 10.44
CA ASP A 133 9.96 -13.60 9.04
C ASP A 133 9.05 -12.37 8.91
N GLN A 134 8.90 -11.59 9.97
CA GLN A 134 8.04 -10.41 9.97
C GLN A 134 8.82 -9.11 10.14
N VAL A 135 8.30 -8.05 9.52
CA VAL A 135 8.73 -6.67 9.68
C VAL A 135 7.52 -5.82 10.06
N GLN A 136 7.63 -5.11 11.15
CA GLN A 136 6.72 -4.02 11.48
C GLN A 136 7.17 -2.77 10.71
N THR A 137 6.26 -2.16 9.95
CA THR A 137 6.50 -0.88 9.27
C THR A 137 5.53 0.14 9.85
N VAL A 138 6.07 1.22 10.38
CA VAL A 138 5.31 2.39 10.83
C VAL A 138 5.71 3.58 9.99
N THR A 139 4.76 4.27 9.42
CA THR A 139 5.01 5.49 8.64
C THR A 139 3.99 6.54 9.05
N ALA A 140 4.44 7.74 9.32
CA ALA A 140 3.61 8.89 9.65
C ALA A 140 4.06 10.12 8.88
N SER A 141 3.13 10.95 8.46
CA SER A 141 3.44 12.23 7.81
C SER A 141 2.49 13.32 8.27
N ILE A 142 3.01 14.54 8.32
CA ILE A 142 2.23 15.76 8.56
C ILE A 142 2.63 16.81 7.54
N SER A 143 1.64 17.42 6.90
CA SER A 143 1.84 18.37 5.81
C SER A 143 0.97 19.61 5.98
N PRO A 144 1.48 20.69 6.61
CA PRO A 144 0.89 22.00 6.49
C PRO A 144 1.09 22.55 5.08
N TYR A 145 0.03 23.11 4.48
CA TYR A 145 0.12 23.73 3.17
C TYR A 145 -0.84 24.90 3.00
N LEU A 146 -0.43 25.83 2.14
CA LEU A 146 -1.19 27.01 1.73
C LEU A 146 -1.71 26.81 0.31
N VAL A 147 -2.93 27.26 0.08
CA VAL A 147 -3.56 27.34 -1.26
C VAL A 147 -3.88 28.79 -1.55
N GLN A 148 -3.33 29.33 -2.63
CA GLN A 148 -3.64 30.68 -3.11
C GLN A 148 -4.29 30.58 -4.47
N ARG A 149 -5.51 31.06 -4.60
CA ARG A 149 -6.25 31.11 -5.87
C ARG A 149 -6.14 32.50 -6.47
N LEU A 150 -5.52 32.59 -7.64
CA LEU A 150 -5.30 33.84 -8.38
C LEU A 150 -6.38 33.98 -9.46
N ARG A 151 -7.64 34.19 -9.08
CA ARG A 151 -8.82 34.47 -9.92
C ARG A 151 -8.65 34.06 -11.38
N GLY A 152 -9.03 32.85 -11.76
CA GLY A 152 -8.98 32.37 -13.16
C GLY A 152 -7.58 32.15 -13.74
N LEU A 153 -6.56 32.89 -13.27
CA LEU A 153 -5.19 32.84 -13.79
C LEU A 153 -4.45 31.56 -13.31
N ALA A 154 -4.39 31.32 -11.99
CA ALA A 154 -3.63 30.19 -11.46
C ALA A 154 -4.05 29.82 -10.04
N THR A 155 -3.69 28.60 -9.64
CA THR A 155 -3.71 28.16 -8.25
C THR A 155 -2.28 27.80 -7.81
N LEU A 156 -1.80 28.43 -6.75
CA LEU A 156 -0.53 28.12 -6.12
C LEU A 156 -0.78 27.31 -4.84
N ARG A 157 -0.13 26.17 -4.74
CA ARG A 157 -0.07 25.37 -3.50
C ARG A 157 1.37 25.29 -3.05
N THR A 158 1.65 25.77 -1.85
CA THR A 158 2.97 25.65 -1.21
C THR A 158 2.84 24.95 0.12
N GLY A 159 3.77 24.11 0.45
CA GLY A 159 3.69 23.37 1.68
C GLY A 159 5.01 22.74 2.11
N TYR A 160 4.93 22.16 3.28
CA TYR A 160 6.00 21.39 3.88
C TYR A 160 5.45 20.02 4.26
N VAL A 161 6.27 18.97 4.12
CA VAL A 161 5.91 17.60 4.54
C VAL A 161 7.02 17.12 5.46
N PHE A 162 6.68 16.77 6.67
CA PHE A 162 7.49 15.93 7.55
C PHE A 162 7.03 14.48 7.43
N THR A 163 7.96 13.55 7.24
CA THR A 163 7.66 12.13 7.22
C THR A 163 8.61 11.40 8.16
N TYR A 164 8.06 10.51 8.98
CA TYR A 164 8.78 9.53 9.78
C TYR A 164 8.47 8.13 9.25
N SER A 165 9.48 7.30 9.09
CA SER A 165 9.32 5.90 8.71
C SER A 165 10.28 5.02 9.49
N ASP A 166 9.72 4.02 10.19
CA ASP A 166 10.47 2.98 10.89
C ASP A 166 10.07 1.60 10.35
N ARG A 167 11.09 0.80 10.08
CA ARG A 167 10.95 -0.60 9.70
C ARG A 167 11.82 -1.43 10.62
N SER A 168 11.19 -2.03 11.59
CA SER A 168 11.82 -2.81 12.64
C SER A 168 11.51 -4.29 12.50
N GLN A 169 12.49 -5.12 12.80
CA GLN A 169 12.26 -6.54 13.06
C GLN A 169 11.92 -6.73 14.53
N PRO A 170 10.90 -7.54 14.85
CA PRO A 170 10.75 -8.02 16.21
C PRO A 170 12.05 -8.74 16.61
N GLN A 171 12.64 -8.33 17.74
CA GLN A 171 13.87 -8.97 18.24
C GLN A 171 13.67 -10.46 18.43
N VAL A 172 14.29 -11.26 17.60
CA VAL A 172 14.32 -12.72 17.77
C VAL A 172 15.64 -13.27 17.31
N GLY A 173 16.09 -14.29 18.06
CA GLY A 173 17.22 -15.10 17.66
C GLY A 173 17.03 -15.65 16.25
N ARG A 174 18.14 -15.69 15.53
CA ARG A 174 18.45 -16.34 14.26
C ARG A 174 17.25 -16.92 13.51
N ALA A 175 16.88 -16.29 12.39
CA ALA A 175 15.92 -16.87 11.44
C ALA A 175 16.28 -18.34 11.17
N PRO A 176 15.28 -19.25 11.11
CA PRO A 176 15.56 -20.65 10.78
C PRO A 176 16.29 -20.71 9.46
N SER A 177 17.53 -21.18 9.47
CA SER A 177 18.37 -21.33 8.29
C SER A 177 17.83 -22.37 7.30
N ASP A 178 16.81 -23.13 7.69
CA ASP A 178 16.26 -24.24 6.91
C ASP A 178 15.18 -23.87 5.89
N THR A 179 14.65 -22.65 5.92
CA THR A 179 13.56 -22.30 4.99
C THR A 179 14.02 -21.88 3.61
N GLY A 180 15.33 -21.65 3.37
CA GLY A 180 15.88 -21.20 2.09
C GLY A 180 15.26 -19.92 1.49
N PHE A 181 14.18 -19.44 2.09
CA PHE A 181 13.43 -18.25 1.74
C PHE A 181 13.71 -17.08 2.70
N GLY A 182 14.65 -17.30 3.64
CA GLY A 182 15.03 -16.28 4.60
C GLY A 182 15.43 -14.96 3.93
N PRO A 183 15.27 -13.84 4.65
CA PRO A 183 15.55 -12.51 4.12
C PRO A 183 17.02 -12.42 3.70
N VAL A 184 17.24 -12.12 2.42
CA VAL A 184 18.58 -11.84 1.91
C VAL A 184 18.85 -10.36 2.15
N GLY A 185 19.66 -10.04 3.17
CA GLY A 185 20.15 -8.69 3.36
C GLY A 185 19.12 -7.67 3.83
N PHE A 186 18.06 -8.09 4.57
CA PHE A 186 17.20 -7.12 5.25
C PHE A 186 17.94 -6.48 6.42
N ARG A 187 17.81 -5.16 6.54
CA ARG A 187 18.19 -4.38 7.73
C ARG A 187 17.02 -3.53 8.19
N ALA A 188 16.89 -3.38 9.49
CA ALA A 188 16.02 -2.36 10.06
C ALA A 188 16.45 -0.99 9.54
N SER A 189 15.49 -0.16 9.17
CA SER A 189 15.75 1.17 8.62
C SER A 189 14.81 2.18 9.24
N GLU A 190 15.38 3.25 9.75
CA GLU A 190 14.65 4.39 10.27
C GLU A 190 15.13 5.64 9.56
N PHE A 191 14.19 6.48 9.15
CA PHE A 191 14.51 7.79 8.62
C PHE A 191 13.40 8.81 8.92
N THR A 192 13.80 10.06 8.98
CA THR A 192 12.90 11.21 8.83
C THR A 192 13.18 11.92 7.52
N SER A 193 12.18 12.59 6.99
CA SER A 193 12.37 13.45 5.82
C SER A 193 11.64 14.77 5.95
N HIS A 194 12.29 15.80 5.45
CA HIS A 194 11.83 17.18 5.43
C HIS A 194 11.70 17.64 3.99
N GLN A 195 10.46 17.86 3.53
CA GLN A 195 10.20 18.24 2.15
C GLN A 195 9.51 19.59 2.09
N GLY A 196 10.12 20.55 1.40
CA GLY A 196 9.46 21.77 0.95
C GLY A 196 8.99 21.61 -0.50
N TYR A 197 7.79 22.07 -0.83
CA TYR A 197 7.28 22.02 -2.18
C TYR A 197 6.43 23.23 -2.57
N ALA A 198 6.39 23.53 -3.87
CA ALA A 198 5.44 24.46 -4.46
C ALA A 198 4.94 23.92 -5.80
N VAL A 199 3.63 24.05 -6.03
CA VAL A 199 2.96 23.67 -7.27
C VAL A 199 2.10 24.83 -7.73
N LEU A 200 2.37 25.34 -8.93
CA LEU A 200 1.60 26.38 -9.60
C LEU A 200 0.87 25.74 -10.79
N ARG A 201 -0.46 25.79 -10.79
CA ARG A 201 -1.29 25.27 -11.86
C ARG A 201 -2.08 26.39 -12.52
N SER A 202 -2.07 26.45 -13.85
CA SER A 202 -2.86 27.41 -14.62
C SER A 202 -4.36 27.26 -14.36
N GLY A 203 -5.06 28.37 -14.34
CA GLY A 203 -6.51 28.44 -14.18
C GLY A 203 -7.27 28.40 -15.52
N GLU A 204 -8.55 28.75 -15.45
CA GLU A 204 -9.49 28.67 -16.58
C GLU A 204 -9.17 29.67 -17.73
N ASP A 205 -8.48 30.77 -17.43
CA ASP A 205 -8.12 31.80 -18.42
C ASP A 205 -7.20 31.27 -19.56
N PHE A 206 -6.51 30.14 -19.30
CA PHE A 206 -5.66 29.49 -20.30
C PHE A 206 -6.44 28.62 -21.30
N GLY A 207 -7.75 28.45 -21.11
CA GLY A 207 -8.62 27.73 -22.03
C GLY A 207 -8.19 26.25 -22.24
N ARG A 208 -7.63 25.95 -23.43
CA ARG A 208 -7.19 24.59 -23.77
C ARG A 208 -5.80 24.23 -23.28
N LEU A 209 -5.05 25.19 -22.77
CA LEU A 209 -3.67 25.01 -22.31
C LEU A 209 -3.66 24.79 -20.81
N LEU A 210 -3.15 23.67 -20.37
CA LEU A 210 -2.84 23.38 -18.97
C LEU A 210 -1.33 23.57 -18.76
N LEU A 211 -0.94 24.42 -17.82
CA LEU A 211 0.45 24.56 -17.39
C LEU A 211 0.52 24.21 -15.90
N GLN A 212 1.45 23.35 -15.52
CA GLN A 212 1.73 23.06 -14.12
C GLN A 212 3.22 23.07 -13.88
N GLY A 213 3.68 24.06 -13.11
CA GLY A 213 5.04 24.13 -12.57
C GLY A 213 5.09 23.50 -11.18
N SER A 214 6.08 22.66 -10.91
CA SER A 214 6.32 22.10 -9.58
C SER A 214 7.80 22.15 -9.21
N VAL A 215 8.08 22.47 -7.97
CA VAL A 215 9.41 22.41 -7.36
C VAL A 215 9.29 21.68 -6.03
N SER A 216 10.26 20.82 -5.74
CA SER A 216 10.32 20.09 -4.48
C SER A 216 11.78 19.88 -4.07
N ALA A 217 12.04 20.02 -2.79
CA ALA A 217 13.32 19.69 -2.16
C ALA A 217 13.05 18.85 -0.91
N THR A 218 13.61 17.65 -0.87
CA THR A 218 13.50 16.71 0.24
C THR A 218 14.90 16.40 0.75
N GLU A 219 15.09 16.55 2.05
CA GLU A 219 16.29 16.14 2.78
C GLU A 219 15.89 14.95 3.67
N PHE A 220 16.75 13.95 3.74
CA PHE A 220 16.55 12.77 4.56
C PHE A 220 17.54 12.79 5.72
N GLU A 221 17.07 12.41 6.89
CA GLU A 221 17.88 12.20 8.07
C GLU A 221 17.69 10.75 8.54
N GLY A 222 18.76 10.00 8.67
CA GLY A 222 18.70 8.59 9.04
C GLY A 222 20.04 7.91 8.89
N GLN A 223 20.06 6.59 9.06
CA GLN A 223 21.26 5.78 8.90
C GLN A 223 21.29 5.06 7.54
N GLY A 224 22.47 4.54 7.20
CA GLY A 224 22.64 3.72 5.98
C GLY A 224 22.40 4.52 4.71
N THR A 225 21.42 4.11 3.91
CA THR A 225 21.10 4.75 2.62
C THR A 225 20.63 6.20 2.76
N TYR A 226 20.11 6.61 3.93
CA TYR A 226 19.53 7.94 4.15
C TYR A 226 20.51 8.96 4.72
N ASP A 227 21.71 8.55 5.11
CA ASP A 227 22.73 9.46 5.64
C ASP A 227 23.18 10.45 4.56
N GLY A 228 22.83 11.75 4.75
CA GLY A 228 23.08 12.80 3.78
C GLY A 228 22.38 12.64 2.43
N ALA A 229 21.30 11.86 2.38
CA ALA A 229 20.51 11.68 1.18
C ALA A 229 19.58 12.88 0.92
N TYR A 230 19.33 13.17 -0.34
CA TYR A 230 18.39 14.21 -0.73
C TYR A 230 17.75 13.93 -2.09
N ARG A 231 16.57 14.55 -2.34
CA ARG A 231 15.87 14.55 -3.63
C ARG A 231 15.40 15.97 -3.93
N ARG A 232 15.79 16.52 -5.08
CA ARG A 232 15.39 17.85 -5.52
C ARG A 232 14.97 17.80 -6.97
N PHE A 233 13.85 18.43 -7.31
CA PHE A 233 13.43 18.53 -8.69
C PHE A 233 12.67 19.83 -8.99
N VAL A 234 12.76 20.26 -10.23
CA VAL A 234 11.92 21.30 -10.84
C VAL A 234 11.30 20.69 -12.09
N LEU A 235 10.00 20.82 -12.25
CA LEU A 235 9.25 20.21 -13.34
C LEU A 235 8.21 21.17 -13.87
N LEU A 236 8.14 21.32 -15.17
CA LEU A 236 7.04 21.96 -15.90
C LEU A 236 6.31 20.90 -16.72
N GLU A 237 5.03 20.70 -16.44
CA GLU A 237 4.12 19.90 -17.23
C GLU A 237 3.24 20.83 -18.07
N THR A 238 3.16 20.58 -19.36
CA THR A 238 2.28 21.29 -20.30
C THR A 238 1.31 20.29 -20.90
N GLY A 239 0.02 20.60 -20.84
CA GLY A 239 -1.06 19.84 -21.46
C GLY A 239 -1.81 20.72 -22.46
N TYR A 240 -2.07 20.21 -23.67
CA TYR A 240 -2.90 20.89 -24.64
C TYR A 240 -4.09 20.01 -25.06
N ALA A 241 -5.31 20.50 -24.83
CA ALA A 241 -6.53 19.82 -25.24
C ALA A 241 -6.72 19.92 -26.76
N ILE A 242 -6.27 18.87 -27.48
CA ILE A 242 -6.40 18.76 -28.95
C ILE A 242 -7.88 18.64 -29.32
N THR A 243 -8.58 17.76 -28.57
CA THR A 243 -10.03 17.58 -28.63
C THR A 243 -10.62 17.62 -27.23
N ARG A 244 -11.95 17.51 -27.10
CA ARG A 244 -12.59 17.34 -25.77
C ARG A 244 -12.17 16.06 -25.05
N ALA A 245 -11.77 15.04 -25.82
CA ALA A 245 -11.42 13.73 -25.29
C ALA A 245 -9.90 13.49 -25.21
N ILE A 246 -9.09 14.24 -25.94
CA ILE A 246 -7.65 13.98 -26.09
C ILE A 246 -6.86 15.23 -25.77
N ALA A 247 -5.92 15.11 -24.84
CA ALA A 247 -4.90 16.12 -24.56
C ALA A 247 -3.51 15.53 -24.77
N GLY A 248 -2.65 16.27 -25.49
CA GLY A 248 -1.22 16.00 -25.56
C GLY A 248 -0.52 16.52 -24.30
N LEU A 249 0.49 15.81 -23.81
CA LEU A 249 1.23 16.15 -22.60
C LEU A 249 2.72 16.21 -22.90
N VAL A 250 3.40 17.21 -22.35
CA VAL A 250 4.86 17.36 -22.39
C VAL A 250 5.34 17.72 -20.99
N GLU A 251 6.37 17.04 -20.53
CA GLU A 251 7.08 17.37 -19.28
C GLU A 251 8.52 17.74 -19.59
N ILE A 252 9.02 18.80 -18.96
CA ILE A 252 10.43 19.19 -18.97
C ILE A 252 10.84 19.60 -17.56
N GLY A 253 12.04 19.24 -17.15
CA GLY A 253 12.51 19.57 -15.83
C GLY A 253 13.95 19.15 -15.58
N TYR A 254 14.34 19.23 -14.34
CA TYR A 254 15.66 18.84 -13.88
C TYR A 254 15.55 18.19 -12.50
N GLU A 255 16.32 17.13 -12.27
CA GLU A 255 16.36 16.42 -11.00
C GLU A 255 17.79 16.26 -10.48
N ARG A 256 17.89 16.30 -9.17
CA ARG A 256 19.12 15.97 -8.46
C ARG A 256 18.79 15.14 -7.23
N GLN A 257 19.33 13.93 -7.18
CA GLN A 257 19.11 12.98 -6.10
C GLN A 257 20.44 12.37 -5.69
N ARG A 258 20.59 12.13 -4.39
CA ARG A 258 21.73 11.41 -3.84
C ARG A 258 21.27 10.46 -2.76
N TYR A 259 21.84 9.26 -2.80
CA TYR A 259 21.65 8.24 -1.77
C TYR A 259 23.01 7.72 -1.32
N ASN A 260 23.17 7.54 -0.02
CA ASN A 260 24.38 6.95 0.56
C ASN A 260 24.32 5.42 0.42
N THR A 261 24.74 4.94 -0.73
CA THR A 261 24.75 3.53 -1.11
C THR A 261 26.17 3.11 -1.49
N VAL A 262 26.40 1.83 -1.75
CA VAL A 262 27.68 1.31 -2.20
C VAL A 262 27.50 0.66 -3.59
N PRO A 263 28.03 1.30 -4.67
CA PRO A 263 28.62 2.64 -4.73
C PRO A 263 27.57 3.73 -4.45
N VAL A 264 28.02 4.94 -4.07
CA VAL A 264 27.12 6.10 -3.88
C VAL A 264 26.33 6.34 -5.16
N THR A 265 25.02 6.44 -5.04
CA THR A 265 24.14 6.66 -6.19
C THR A 265 23.77 8.15 -6.27
N GLU A 266 24.13 8.77 -7.37
CA GLU A 266 23.74 10.13 -7.71
C GLU A 266 22.99 10.15 -9.04
N VAL A 267 21.88 10.86 -9.07
CA VAL A 267 21.14 11.19 -10.29
C VAL A 267 21.17 12.70 -10.42
N ASP A 268 21.77 13.18 -11.49
CA ASP A 268 21.86 14.60 -11.80
C ASP A 268 21.60 14.78 -13.30
N GLY A 269 20.44 15.33 -13.66
CA GLY A 269 20.11 15.43 -15.08
C GLY A 269 18.70 15.90 -15.41
N PRO A 270 18.43 16.00 -16.72
CA PRO A 270 17.13 16.45 -17.20
C PRO A 270 16.04 15.40 -17.01
N ILE A 271 14.84 15.89 -16.64
CA ILE A 271 13.57 15.17 -16.75
C ILE A 271 12.91 15.60 -18.04
N TRP A 272 12.38 14.65 -18.79
CA TRP A 272 11.49 14.94 -19.91
C TRP A 272 10.51 13.81 -20.10
N ALA A 273 9.29 14.12 -20.54
CA ALA A 273 8.33 13.13 -20.99
C ALA A 273 7.41 13.71 -22.04
N VAL A 274 6.92 12.82 -22.91
CA VAL A 274 5.84 13.10 -23.84
C VAL A 274 4.74 12.08 -23.61
N GLY A 275 3.49 12.51 -23.81
CA GLY A 275 2.38 11.61 -23.54
C GLY A 275 1.05 12.15 -24.04
N ALA A 276 0.01 11.41 -23.68
CA ALA A 276 -1.36 11.80 -23.97
C ALA A 276 -2.28 11.42 -22.79
N ARG A 277 -3.33 12.22 -22.62
CA ARG A 277 -4.44 11.92 -21.74
C ARG A 277 -5.69 11.73 -22.58
N PHE A 278 -6.39 10.64 -22.35
CA PHE A 278 -7.64 10.31 -23.02
C PHE A 278 -8.78 10.30 -22.00
N THR A 279 -9.75 11.22 -22.18
CA THR A 279 -10.91 11.41 -21.28
C THR A 279 -12.17 11.59 -22.14
N PRO A 280 -12.69 10.51 -22.77
CA PRO A 280 -13.85 10.60 -23.66
C PRO A 280 -15.15 10.95 -22.92
N ASN A 281 -15.20 10.65 -21.62
CA ASN A 281 -16.30 10.93 -20.71
C ASN A 281 -15.76 11.08 -19.27
N GLU A 282 -16.62 11.43 -18.32
CA GLU A 282 -16.25 11.62 -16.90
C GLU A 282 -15.83 10.31 -16.20
N ALA A 283 -16.28 9.17 -16.72
CA ALA A 283 -16.00 7.84 -16.17
C ALA A 283 -14.69 7.23 -16.68
N THR A 284 -14.07 7.85 -17.70
CA THR A 284 -12.84 7.32 -18.32
C THR A 284 -11.73 8.36 -18.30
N SER A 285 -10.61 8.00 -17.67
CA SER A 285 -9.38 8.80 -17.67
C SER A 285 -8.18 7.89 -17.83
N ILE A 286 -7.47 7.99 -18.95
CA ILE A 286 -6.27 7.21 -19.25
C ILE A 286 -5.14 8.18 -19.59
N THR A 287 -4.05 8.11 -18.86
CA THR A 287 -2.83 8.91 -19.08
C THR A 287 -1.68 7.96 -19.38
N VAL A 288 -1.00 8.20 -20.49
CA VAL A 288 0.21 7.47 -20.90
C VAL A 288 1.31 8.48 -21.15
N LYS A 289 2.47 8.28 -20.54
CA LYS A 289 3.66 9.11 -20.74
C LYS A 289 4.88 8.21 -20.95
N TYR A 290 5.83 8.67 -21.74
CA TYR A 290 7.16 8.07 -21.89
C TYR A 290 8.22 9.17 -21.88
N GLY A 291 9.27 8.93 -21.10
CA GLY A 291 10.31 9.94 -20.96
C GLY A 291 11.47 9.47 -20.10
N ARG A 292 12.23 10.42 -19.54
CA ARG A 292 13.35 10.17 -18.66
C ARG A 292 13.06 10.74 -17.27
N ARG A 293 13.19 9.90 -16.25
CA ARG A 293 13.08 10.25 -14.84
C ARG A 293 13.93 9.29 -13.99
N ASP A 294 14.36 9.75 -12.82
CA ASP A 294 15.26 8.98 -11.93
C ASP A 294 16.52 8.46 -12.64
N GLY A 295 17.02 9.22 -13.64
CA GLY A 295 18.17 8.82 -14.48
C GLY A 295 17.87 7.78 -15.55
N TYR A 296 16.64 7.27 -15.67
CA TYR A 296 16.26 6.19 -16.59
C TYR A 296 15.15 6.61 -17.55
N ASN A 297 15.15 5.98 -18.73
CA ASN A 297 13.96 6.03 -19.58
C ASN A 297 12.86 5.16 -18.97
N ALA A 298 11.70 5.73 -18.79
CA ALA A 298 10.56 5.14 -18.10
C ALA A 298 9.26 5.42 -18.82
N ALA A 299 8.37 4.44 -18.83
CA ALA A 299 6.97 4.64 -19.19
C ALA A 299 6.16 4.87 -17.91
N TYR A 300 5.08 5.58 -18.05
CA TYR A 300 4.06 5.78 -17.02
C TYR A 300 2.69 5.58 -17.64
N VAL A 301 1.88 4.74 -17.02
CA VAL A 301 0.50 4.52 -17.43
C VAL A 301 -0.36 4.59 -16.19
N GLN A 302 -1.45 5.31 -16.28
CA GLN A 302 -2.47 5.35 -15.25
C GLN A 302 -3.83 5.48 -15.93
N GLY A 303 -4.75 4.60 -15.58
CA GLY A 303 -6.05 4.58 -16.21
C GLY A 303 -7.14 4.05 -15.30
N ARG A 304 -8.30 4.69 -15.43
CA ARG A 304 -9.58 4.23 -14.92
C ARG A 304 -10.59 4.33 -16.05
N THR A 305 -11.39 3.28 -16.22
CA THR A 305 -12.54 3.32 -17.15
C THR A 305 -13.70 2.51 -16.59
N GLU A 306 -14.90 2.98 -16.81
CA GLU A 306 -16.13 2.24 -16.52
C GLU A 306 -16.65 1.62 -17.81
N LEU A 307 -16.63 0.29 -17.87
CA LEU A 307 -17.20 -0.49 -18.97
C LEU A 307 -18.68 -0.75 -18.66
N GLY A 308 -19.48 0.32 -18.72
CA GLY A 308 -20.88 0.31 -18.30
C GLY A 308 -21.06 0.50 -16.78
N PRO A 309 -22.31 0.45 -16.28
CA PRO A 309 -22.64 0.90 -14.91
C PRO A 309 -22.18 -0.05 -13.82
N ARG A 310 -21.65 -1.22 -14.14
CA ARG A 310 -21.30 -2.28 -13.18
C ARG A 310 -19.87 -2.74 -13.24
N THR A 311 -19.09 -2.27 -14.21
CA THR A 311 -17.72 -2.76 -14.42
C THR A 311 -16.74 -1.60 -14.41
N VAL A 312 -15.79 -1.63 -13.49
CA VAL A 312 -14.71 -0.65 -13.39
C VAL A 312 -13.39 -1.35 -13.65
N VAL A 313 -12.56 -0.75 -14.49
CA VAL A 313 -11.20 -1.22 -14.79
C VAL A 313 -10.20 -0.17 -14.35
N PHE A 314 -9.19 -0.60 -13.63
CA PHE A 314 -8.03 0.20 -13.25
C PHE A 314 -6.76 -0.40 -13.86
N ALA A 315 -5.89 0.46 -14.39
CA ALA A 315 -4.58 0.05 -14.87
C ALA A 315 -3.53 1.04 -14.43
N SER A 316 -2.39 0.56 -13.97
CA SER A 316 -1.23 1.41 -13.69
C SER A 316 0.08 0.72 -14.08
N TYR A 317 1.03 1.52 -14.55
CA TYR A 317 2.42 1.13 -14.73
C TYR A 317 3.34 2.25 -14.26
N THR A 318 4.27 1.90 -13.39
CA THR A 318 5.27 2.83 -12.83
C THR A 318 6.67 2.23 -12.91
N ASP A 319 7.66 3.07 -13.15
CA ASP A 319 9.09 2.70 -13.14
C ASP A 319 9.82 3.78 -12.32
N ARG A 320 10.33 3.41 -11.14
CA ARG A 320 10.90 4.36 -10.17
C ARG A 320 12.15 3.82 -9.51
N LEU A 321 13.03 4.75 -9.13
CA LEU A 321 14.15 4.49 -8.24
C LEU A 321 13.70 4.71 -6.79
N SER A 322 13.77 3.67 -5.95
CA SER A 322 13.29 3.75 -4.57
C SER A 322 13.90 2.66 -3.68
N THR A 323 13.86 2.90 -2.39
CA THR A 323 14.06 1.85 -1.37
C THR A 323 12.70 1.29 -0.94
N SER A 324 12.68 0.14 -0.27
CA SER A 324 11.43 -0.42 0.26
C SER A 324 10.74 0.50 1.29
N ALA A 325 11.50 1.25 2.08
CA ALA A 325 10.96 2.19 3.05
C ALA A 325 10.39 3.45 2.39
N LEU A 326 11.05 4.00 1.36
CA LEU A 326 10.53 5.11 0.57
C LEU A 326 9.25 4.73 -0.18
N GLN A 327 9.15 3.50 -0.68
CA GLN A 327 7.92 3.03 -1.31
C GLN A 327 6.74 3.05 -0.35
N ALA A 328 6.95 2.66 0.92
CA ALA A 328 5.90 2.72 1.94
C ALA A 328 5.49 4.17 2.26
N ALA A 329 6.46 5.08 2.35
CA ALA A 329 6.21 6.50 2.60
C ALA A 329 5.49 7.19 1.41
N ASP A 330 5.93 6.93 0.18
CA ASP A 330 5.31 7.45 -1.04
C ASP A 330 3.88 6.91 -1.21
N LEU A 331 3.65 5.62 -0.87
CA LEU A 331 2.33 5.01 -0.89
C LEU A 331 1.38 5.68 0.11
N LEU A 332 1.84 5.95 1.34
CA LEU A 332 1.04 6.64 2.34
C LEU A 332 0.57 8.02 1.86
N GLN A 333 1.39 8.74 1.11
CA GLN A 333 1.02 10.05 0.56
C GLN A 333 0.01 9.96 -0.59
N SER A 334 -0.03 8.86 -1.32
CA SER A 334 -0.96 8.65 -2.44
C SER A 334 -2.32 8.06 -2.02
N ILE A 335 -2.42 7.49 -0.82
CA ILE A 335 -3.65 6.89 -0.31
C ILE A 335 -4.59 7.96 0.24
N VAL A 336 -5.87 7.84 -0.08
CA VAL A 336 -6.99 8.53 0.57
C VAL A 336 -8.01 7.50 1.03
N LEU A 337 -8.88 7.88 1.96
CA LEU A 337 -10.00 7.03 2.34
C LEU A 337 -11.20 7.34 1.45
N ASP A 338 -11.85 6.28 0.97
CA ASP A 338 -13.16 6.43 0.31
C ASP A 338 -14.24 6.82 1.35
N PRO A 339 -15.46 7.17 0.93
CA PRO A 339 -16.55 7.50 1.85
C PRO A 339 -16.92 6.37 2.84
N LEU A 340 -16.45 5.15 2.58
CA LEU A 340 -16.67 3.99 3.43
C LEU A 340 -15.52 3.78 4.43
N GLY A 341 -14.42 4.56 4.30
CA GLY A 341 -13.23 4.46 5.13
C GLY A 341 -12.21 3.42 4.65
N ASN A 342 -12.30 2.96 3.39
CA ASN A 342 -11.29 2.07 2.81
C ASN A 342 -10.16 2.88 2.17
N PRO A 343 -8.91 2.43 2.30
CA PRO A 343 -7.79 3.07 1.63
C PRO A 343 -7.85 2.83 0.11
N VAL A 344 -7.85 3.91 -0.65
CA VAL A 344 -7.85 3.91 -2.11
C VAL A 344 -6.78 4.87 -2.63
N ASP A 345 -6.27 4.61 -3.81
CA ASP A 345 -5.36 5.53 -4.48
C ASP A 345 -6.09 6.84 -4.84
N ALA A 346 -5.53 7.97 -4.42
CA ALA A 346 -6.14 9.29 -4.58
C ALA A 346 -6.41 9.67 -6.04
N GLN A 347 -5.65 9.11 -6.97
CA GLN A 347 -5.72 9.46 -8.40
C GLN A 347 -6.64 8.54 -9.17
N THR A 348 -6.66 7.26 -8.85
CA THR A 348 -7.44 6.25 -9.57
C THR A 348 -8.70 5.81 -8.85
N GLY A 349 -8.76 6.00 -7.53
CA GLY A 349 -9.80 5.40 -6.69
C GLY A 349 -9.66 3.88 -6.57
N ALA A 350 -8.57 3.31 -7.06
CA ALA A 350 -8.33 1.88 -6.95
C ALA A 350 -8.11 1.50 -5.46
N PRO A 351 -8.66 0.38 -4.99
CA PRO A 351 -8.36 -0.11 -3.64
C PRO A 351 -6.86 -0.30 -3.47
N VAL A 352 -6.32 0.27 -2.42
CA VAL A 352 -4.92 0.10 -2.02
C VAL A 352 -4.89 -0.59 -0.68
N LEU A 353 -4.23 -1.73 -0.62
CA LEU A 353 -3.98 -2.36 0.65
C LEU A 353 -2.84 -1.62 1.35
N PRO A 354 -3.02 -1.12 2.58
CA PRO A 354 -2.03 -0.31 3.30
C PRO A 354 -0.66 -0.99 3.47
N SER A 355 -0.63 -2.30 3.31
CA SER A 355 0.55 -3.15 3.49
C SER A 355 1.43 -3.32 2.24
N GLY A 356 1.12 -2.69 1.11
CA GLY A 356 1.81 -2.99 -0.15
C GLY A 356 1.64 -4.46 -0.59
N SER A 357 0.59 -5.09 -0.12
CA SER A 357 0.35 -6.53 -0.07
C SER A 357 0.01 -7.18 -1.43
N GLY A 358 0.15 -6.43 -2.51
CA GLY A 358 0.07 -7.00 -3.85
C GLY A 358 1.33 -7.73 -4.27
N SER A 359 2.48 -7.35 -3.75
CA SER A 359 3.78 -7.87 -4.20
C SER A 359 4.14 -9.19 -3.53
N LEU A 360 4.63 -10.14 -4.33
CA LEU A 360 5.21 -11.42 -3.87
C LEU A 360 6.72 -11.31 -3.65
N LEU A 361 7.31 -10.11 -3.75
CA LEU A 361 8.73 -9.90 -3.61
C LEU A 361 9.18 -9.95 -2.15
N ALA A 362 10.32 -10.57 -1.89
CA ALA A 362 10.95 -10.51 -0.59
C ALA A 362 11.43 -9.09 -0.25
N GLN A 363 11.47 -8.76 1.04
CA GLN A 363 11.99 -7.49 1.50
C GLN A 363 13.53 -7.51 1.53
N GLN A 364 14.16 -6.51 0.94
CA GLN A 364 15.62 -6.37 0.88
C GLN A 364 16.03 -4.93 1.22
N GLY A 365 17.23 -4.75 1.76
CA GLY A 365 17.89 -3.46 1.91
C GLY A 365 18.56 -3.02 0.60
N GLY A 366 18.77 -1.72 0.44
CA GLY A 366 19.41 -1.11 -0.73
C GLY A 366 18.48 -0.27 -1.59
N LEU A 367 19.03 0.24 -2.67
CA LEU A 367 18.35 1.07 -3.65
C LEU A 367 18.01 0.24 -4.88
N PHE A 368 16.76 0.32 -5.33
CA PHE A 368 16.23 -0.48 -6.42
C PHE A 368 15.55 0.37 -7.48
N ARG A 369 15.68 -0.04 -8.74
CA ARG A 369 14.75 0.34 -9.79
C ARG A 369 13.58 -0.65 -9.77
N THR A 370 12.40 -0.17 -9.43
CA THR A 370 11.19 -0.99 -9.33
C THR A 370 10.21 -0.60 -10.43
N ARG A 371 9.79 -1.59 -11.21
CA ARG A 371 8.75 -1.49 -12.22
C ARG A 371 7.55 -2.28 -11.74
N THR A 372 6.44 -1.59 -11.57
CA THR A 372 5.19 -2.20 -11.12
C THR A 372 4.11 -1.96 -12.15
N ALA A 373 3.47 -3.03 -12.59
CA ALA A 373 2.27 -3.00 -13.41
C ALA A 373 1.11 -3.63 -12.66
N THR A 374 -0.04 -2.97 -12.65
CA THR A 374 -1.27 -3.51 -12.08
C THR A 374 -2.44 -3.32 -13.03
N LEU A 375 -3.29 -4.32 -13.13
CA LEU A 375 -4.57 -4.27 -13.82
C LEU A 375 -5.62 -4.89 -12.90
N SER A 376 -6.70 -4.17 -12.64
CA SER A 376 -7.80 -4.65 -11.82
C SER A 376 -9.12 -4.40 -12.53
N LEU A 377 -9.97 -5.43 -12.54
CA LEU A 377 -11.32 -5.38 -13.08
C LEU A 377 -12.28 -5.75 -11.95
N SER A 378 -13.17 -4.83 -11.58
CA SER A 378 -14.22 -5.06 -10.59
C SER A 378 -15.58 -5.04 -11.28
N HIS A 379 -16.35 -6.11 -11.10
CA HIS A 379 -17.70 -6.24 -11.65
C HIS A 379 -18.71 -6.44 -10.52
N THR A 380 -19.68 -5.51 -10.47
CA THR A 380 -20.74 -5.51 -9.46
C THR A 380 -22.02 -6.10 -10.04
N LEU A 381 -22.42 -7.27 -9.56
CA LEU A 381 -23.69 -7.92 -9.81
C LEU A 381 -24.73 -7.47 -8.74
N PRO A 382 -26.01 -7.80 -8.88
CA PRO A 382 -27.03 -7.36 -7.91
C PRO A 382 -26.75 -7.77 -6.45
N ARG A 383 -26.07 -8.89 -6.23
CA ARG A 383 -25.71 -9.43 -4.90
C ARG A 383 -24.24 -9.80 -4.78
N ASP A 384 -23.48 -9.75 -5.86
CA ASP A 384 -22.09 -10.21 -5.85
C ASP A 384 -21.17 -9.10 -6.32
N VAL A 385 -19.95 -9.10 -5.81
CA VAL A 385 -18.86 -8.34 -6.38
C VAL A 385 -17.71 -9.29 -6.66
N VAL A 386 -17.26 -9.27 -7.89
CA VAL A 386 -16.13 -10.07 -8.35
C VAL A 386 -15.03 -9.12 -8.78
N THR A 387 -13.83 -9.31 -8.24
CA THR A 387 -12.65 -8.53 -8.63
C THR A 387 -11.55 -9.47 -9.11
N LEU A 388 -11.10 -9.25 -10.33
CA LEU A 388 -9.93 -9.90 -10.93
C LEU A 388 -8.78 -8.90 -10.94
N SER A 389 -7.63 -9.28 -10.39
CA SER A 389 -6.45 -8.42 -10.39
C SER A 389 -5.23 -9.17 -10.93
N LEU A 390 -4.44 -8.49 -11.75
CA LEU A 390 -3.15 -8.93 -12.26
C LEU A 390 -2.09 -7.93 -11.78
N SER A 391 -0.99 -8.43 -11.21
CA SER A 391 0.15 -7.61 -10.82
C SER A 391 1.44 -8.18 -11.37
N HIS A 392 2.36 -7.31 -11.79
CA HIS A 392 3.72 -7.67 -12.18
C HIS A 392 4.70 -6.68 -11.56
N ASP A 393 5.63 -7.19 -10.77
CA ASP A 393 6.70 -6.44 -10.15
C ASP A 393 8.06 -6.92 -10.67
N ASN A 394 8.91 -5.97 -11.06
CA ASN A 394 10.30 -6.25 -11.45
C ASN A 394 11.21 -5.27 -10.69
N ARG A 395 11.94 -5.80 -9.73
CA ARG A 395 12.85 -5.04 -8.86
C ARG A 395 14.28 -5.42 -9.21
N ARG A 396 15.06 -4.44 -9.62
CA ARG A 396 16.49 -4.60 -9.93
C ARG A 396 17.32 -3.76 -8.97
N PRO A 397 18.34 -4.35 -8.31
CA PRO A 397 19.22 -3.57 -7.44
C PRO A 397 20.04 -2.59 -8.29
N VAL A 398 20.19 -1.38 -7.78
CA VAL A 398 21.07 -0.33 -8.32
C VAL A 398 22.33 -0.24 -7.47
N ALA A 399 22.15 -0.27 -6.14
CA ALA A 399 23.27 -0.24 -5.20
C ALA A 399 22.87 -0.86 -3.85
N ALA A 400 23.85 -1.38 -3.14
CA ALA A 400 23.68 -1.95 -1.81
C ALA A 400 23.65 -0.87 -0.74
N GLU A 401 23.05 -1.19 0.41
CA GLU A 401 23.13 -0.35 1.60
C GLU A 401 24.53 -0.42 2.23
N PRO A 402 25.09 0.69 2.78
CA PRO A 402 26.38 0.66 3.46
C PRO A 402 26.42 -0.36 4.60
N GLY A 403 27.46 -1.19 4.63
CA GLY A 403 27.62 -2.23 5.64
C GLY A 403 26.71 -3.46 5.45
N GLN A 404 26.03 -3.58 4.33
CA GLN A 404 25.30 -4.80 3.96
C GLN A 404 26.29 -5.91 3.57
N THR A 405 26.15 -7.06 4.23
CA THR A 405 27.06 -8.22 4.01
C THR A 405 26.69 -9.06 2.80
N THR A 406 25.42 -9.02 2.39
CA THR A 406 24.90 -9.77 1.25
C THR A 406 24.36 -8.79 0.21
N ALA A 407 24.86 -8.84 -1.00
CA ALA A 407 24.40 -7.99 -2.08
C ALA A 407 22.90 -8.20 -2.36
N PRO A 408 22.15 -7.13 -2.62
CA PRO A 408 20.76 -7.26 -3.01
C PRO A 408 20.65 -7.92 -4.38
N THR A 409 19.62 -8.74 -4.56
CA THR A 409 19.41 -9.55 -5.78
C THR A 409 18.22 -9.05 -6.59
N ALA A 410 18.26 -9.26 -7.90
CA ALA A 410 17.13 -8.96 -8.75
C ALA A 410 15.96 -9.92 -8.47
N GLN A 411 14.77 -9.37 -8.47
CA GLN A 411 13.53 -10.10 -8.19
C GLN A 411 12.45 -9.72 -9.19
N LYS A 412 11.65 -10.71 -9.56
CA LYS A 412 10.44 -10.53 -10.36
C LYS A 412 9.30 -11.30 -9.73
N ALA A 413 8.10 -10.76 -9.81
CA ALA A 413 6.90 -11.48 -9.41
C ALA A 413 5.76 -11.14 -10.33
N THR A 414 4.95 -12.14 -10.65
CA THR A 414 3.68 -11.97 -11.36
C THR A 414 2.61 -12.71 -10.58
N ALA A 415 1.48 -12.06 -10.33
CA ALA A 415 0.38 -12.69 -9.63
C ALA A 415 -0.95 -12.35 -10.30
N ILE A 416 -1.85 -13.33 -10.30
CA ILE A 416 -3.26 -13.18 -10.63
C ILE A 416 -4.08 -13.53 -9.40
N SER A 417 -5.07 -12.71 -9.07
CA SER A 417 -5.98 -12.95 -7.95
C SER A 417 -7.42 -12.70 -8.36
N LEU A 418 -8.28 -13.56 -7.86
CA LEU A 418 -9.73 -13.46 -7.98
C LEU A 418 -10.31 -13.34 -6.58
N SER A 419 -11.15 -12.34 -6.36
CA SER A 419 -11.92 -12.20 -5.13
C SER A 419 -13.39 -12.11 -5.43
N TRP A 420 -14.21 -12.71 -4.56
CA TRP A 420 -15.65 -12.73 -4.65
C TRP A 420 -16.23 -12.40 -3.28
N SER A 421 -17.17 -11.47 -3.26
CA SER A 421 -17.91 -11.06 -2.07
C SER A 421 -19.39 -11.13 -2.33
N ARG A 422 -20.14 -11.74 -1.40
CA ARG A 422 -21.58 -11.93 -1.47
C ARG A 422 -22.25 -11.73 -0.11
N PRO A 423 -23.13 -10.75 0.05
CA PRO A 423 -24.03 -10.70 1.19
C PRO A 423 -25.05 -11.83 1.05
N LEU A 424 -25.05 -12.78 1.99
CA LEU A 424 -26.00 -13.89 2.01
C LEU A 424 -27.36 -13.44 2.53
N ASP A 425 -27.34 -12.61 3.57
CA ASP A 425 -28.48 -11.90 4.15
C ASP A 425 -28.00 -10.52 4.68
N GLU A 426 -28.88 -9.76 5.37
CA GLU A 426 -28.58 -8.44 5.89
C GLU A 426 -27.48 -8.44 6.98
N ALA A 427 -27.31 -9.56 7.67
CA ALA A 427 -26.36 -9.73 8.76
C ALA A 427 -25.14 -10.59 8.39
N THR A 428 -25.18 -11.30 7.26
CA THR A 428 -24.16 -12.31 6.90
C THR A 428 -23.51 -11.99 5.57
N ASN A 429 -22.19 -11.88 5.57
CA ASN A 429 -21.40 -11.69 4.36
C ASN A 429 -20.42 -12.86 4.18
N PHE A 430 -20.31 -13.34 2.96
CA PHE A 430 -19.35 -14.34 2.53
C PHE A 430 -18.32 -13.70 1.59
N THR A 431 -17.04 -13.97 1.83
CA THR A 431 -15.96 -13.60 0.92
C THR A 431 -15.09 -14.79 0.61
N ALA A 432 -14.64 -14.92 -0.62
CA ALA A 432 -13.67 -15.93 -1.03
C ALA A 432 -12.63 -15.31 -1.96
N PHE A 433 -11.44 -15.88 -1.94
CA PHE A 433 -10.39 -15.49 -2.86
C PHE A 433 -9.56 -16.69 -3.32
N ALA A 434 -8.99 -16.56 -4.50
CA ALA A 434 -7.96 -17.45 -5.02
C ALA A 434 -6.85 -16.60 -5.64
N ARG A 435 -5.60 -16.99 -5.42
CA ARG A 435 -4.43 -16.31 -5.96
C ARG A 435 -3.41 -17.34 -6.44
N TYR A 436 -2.88 -17.08 -7.61
CA TYR A 436 -1.69 -17.76 -8.14
C TYR A 436 -0.62 -16.74 -8.45
N GLY A 437 0.64 -17.06 -8.17
CA GLY A 437 1.74 -16.18 -8.50
C GLY A 437 3.05 -16.92 -8.63
N ILE A 438 3.92 -16.36 -9.46
CA ILE A 438 5.30 -16.83 -9.67
C ILE A 438 6.21 -15.71 -9.18
N SER A 439 7.18 -16.06 -8.34
CA SER A 439 8.25 -15.17 -7.94
C SER A 439 9.61 -15.78 -8.28
N THR A 440 10.46 -14.97 -8.92
CA THR A 440 11.83 -15.35 -9.30
C THR A 440 12.80 -14.47 -8.54
N THR A 441 13.77 -15.07 -7.88
CA THR A 441 14.92 -14.37 -7.28
C THR A 441 16.19 -14.85 -7.95
N GLU A 442 17.02 -13.92 -8.39
CA GLU A 442 18.30 -14.22 -9.04
C GLU A 442 19.15 -15.14 -8.15
N GLY A 443 19.63 -16.24 -8.73
CA GLY A 443 20.40 -17.26 -8.02
C GLY A 443 19.59 -18.27 -7.19
N ARG A 444 18.25 -18.14 -7.11
CA ARG A 444 17.40 -19.05 -6.32
C ARG A 444 16.32 -19.80 -7.11
N GLY A 445 16.11 -19.43 -8.38
CA GLY A 445 15.08 -20.03 -9.23
C GLY A 445 13.65 -19.51 -8.98
N ASP A 446 12.70 -20.17 -9.61
CA ASP A 446 11.29 -19.81 -9.59
C ASP A 446 10.57 -20.49 -8.42
N VAL A 447 9.64 -19.75 -7.82
CA VAL A 447 8.74 -20.22 -6.75
C VAL A 447 7.33 -19.96 -7.17
N ASN A 448 6.52 -21.02 -7.26
CA ASN A 448 5.10 -20.95 -7.49
C ASN A 448 4.36 -20.82 -6.16
N ASN A 449 3.43 -19.88 -6.10
CA ASN A 449 2.65 -19.60 -4.90
C ASN A 449 1.16 -19.74 -5.22
N TYR A 450 0.49 -20.60 -4.51
CA TYR A 450 -0.97 -20.79 -4.59
C TYR A 450 -1.57 -20.44 -3.24
N SER A 451 -2.60 -19.63 -3.22
CA SER A 451 -3.37 -19.38 -2.01
C SER A 451 -4.85 -19.28 -2.33
N ALA A 452 -5.67 -19.84 -1.46
CA ALA A 452 -7.11 -19.72 -1.54
C ALA A 452 -7.68 -19.63 -0.12
N GLY A 453 -8.80 -18.95 0.02
CA GLY A 453 -9.46 -18.81 1.30
C GLY A 453 -10.90 -18.38 1.17
N ALA A 454 -11.65 -18.61 2.26
CA ALA A 454 -13.03 -18.19 2.40
C ALA A 454 -13.27 -17.69 3.82
N THR A 455 -14.09 -16.66 3.95
CA THR A 455 -14.49 -16.06 5.23
C THR A 455 -15.98 -15.85 5.25
N LEU A 456 -16.61 -16.33 6.31
CA LEU A 456 -18.00 -16.04 6.65
C LEU A 456 -18.01 -15.09 7.83
N THR A 457 -18.64 -13.92 7.68
CA THR A 457 -18.80 -12.94 8.74
C THR A 457 -20.27 -12.72 9.01
N ARG A 458 -20.68 -12.74 10.29
CA ARG A 458 -22.06 -12.53 10.70
C ARG A 458 -22.15 -11.50 11.84
N LEU A 459 -23.07 -10.57 11.68
CA LEU A 459 -23.52 -9.70 12.77
C LEU A 459 -24.44 -10.53 13.68
N LEU A 460 -24.00 -10.80 14.90
CA LEU A 460 -24.78 -11.52 15.91
C LEU A 460 -25.77 -10.60 16.61
N ASN A 461 -25.36 -9.33 16.80
CA ASN A 461 -26.18 -8.21 17.21
C ASN A 461 -25.56 -6.90 16.69
N PRO A 462 -26.17 -5.71 16.88
CA PRO A 462 -25.64 -4.44 16.35
C PRO A 462 -24.21 -4.08 16.77
N SER A 463 -23.72 -4.64 17.88
CA SER A 463 -22.38 -4.37 18.43
C SER A 463 -21.46 -5.57 18.46
N LEU A 464 -21.95 -6.79 18.17
CA LEU A 464 -21.17 -8.03 18.19
C LEU A 464 -21.17 -8.69 16.83
N SER A 465 -19.98 -8.97 16.29
CA SER A 465 -19.80 -9.75 15.05
C SER A 465 -18.96 -11.00 15.32
N GLY A 466 -19.26 -12.05 14.59
CA GLY A 466 -18.47 -13.29 14.55
C GLY A 466 -17.98 -13.57 13.14
N SER A 467 -16.80 -14.15 13.01
CA SER A 467 -16.27 -14.62 11.73
C SER A 467 -15.59 -15.97 11.84
N LEU A 468 -15.71 -16.74 10.76
CA LEU A 468 -14.99 -17.99 10.57
C LEU A 468 -14.30 -17.94 9.22
N SER A 469 -12.98 -18.15 9.20
CA SER A 469 -12.20 -18.16 7.98
C SER A 469 -11.34 -19.41 7.86
N TYR A 470 -11.16 -19.87 6.63
CA TYR A 470 -10.20 -20.89 6.26
C TYR A 470 -9.32 -20.38 5.14
N ARG A 471 -8.02 -20.66 5.26
CA ARG A 471 -7.03 -20.33 4.22
C ARG A 471 -6.09 -21.52 4.03
N VAL A 472 -5.76 -21.78 2.78
CA VAL A 472 -4.68 -22.67 2.38
C VAL A 472 -3.66 -21.92 1.55
N THR A 473 -2.39 -22.14 1.84
CA THR A 473 -1.27 -21.61 1.06
C THR A 473 -0.33 -22.76 0.71
N TYR A 474 -0.06 -22.93 -0.57
CA TYR A 474 0.90 -23.90 -1.07
C TYR A 474 1.97 -23.17 -1.88
N ARG A 475 3.20 -23.41 -1.53
CA ARG A 475 4.36 -22.86 -2.19
C ARG A 475 5.24 -23.98 -2.69
N GLU A 476 5.44 -24.02 -4.00
CA GLU A 476 6.30 -24.96 -4.68
C GLU A 476 7.66 -24.29 -4.90
N GLY A 477 8.69 -24.79 -4.23
CA GLY A 477 10.04 -24.22 -4.26
C GLY A 477 10.91 -24.95 -5.25
N GLY A 478 11.54 -24.20 -6.17
CA GLY A 478 12.63 -24.73 -7.01
C GLY A 478 13.89 -24.98 -6.17
N GLY A 479 14.31 -26.20 -6.09
CA GLY A 479 15.68 -26.60 -5.81
C GLY A 479 16.11 -26.82 -4.37
N LEU A 480 16.22 -25.86 -3.49
CA LEU A 480 16.92 -26.04 -2.21
C LEU A 480 16.01 -26.12 -0.98
N THR A 481 14.72 -25.87 -1.09
CA THR A 481 13.88 -25.59 0.08
C THR A 481 12.70 -26.55 0.25
N GLY A 482 12.29 -27.26 -0.79
CA GLY A 482 11.12 -28.12 -0.77
C GLY A 482 9.79 -27.34 -0.72
N ASP A 483 8.68 -28.08 -0.88
CA ASP A 483 7.35 -27.51 -0.95
C ASP A 483 6.80 -27.23 0.45
N VAL A 484 6.12 -26.09 0.58
CA VAL A 484 5.49 -25.68 1.83
C VAL A 484 3.99 -25.63 1.67
N LEU A 485 3.28 -26.40 2.47
CA LEU A 485 1.82 -26.33 2.62
C LEU A 485 1.49 -25.81 4.01
N GLN A 486 0.53 -24.91 4.07
CA GLN A 486 0.04 -24.33 5.32
C GLN A 486 -1.48 -24.19 5.26
N ASN A 487 -2.16 -24.68 6.30
CA ASN A 487 -3.60 -24.54 6.49
C ASN A 487 -3.85 -23.71 7.75
N ILE A 488 -4.72 -22.73 7.64
CA ILE A 488 -5.06 -21.81 8.73
C ILE A 488 -6.57 -21.73 8.85
N ILE A 489 -7.07 -21.96 10.07
CA ILE A 489 -8.47 -21.75 10.43
C ILE A 489 -8.52 -20.68 11.50
N VAL A 490 -9.36 -19.67 11.34
CA VAL A 490 -9.55 -18.62 12.32
C VAL A 490 -11.03 -18.48 12.66
N ALA A 491 -11.34 -18.59 13.94
CA ALA A 491 -12.61 -18.16 14.50
C ALA A 491 -12.41 -16.89 15.31
N ALA A 492 -13.18 -15.85 15.03
CA ALA A 492 -13.03 -14.59 15.73
C ALA A 492 -14.38 -13.97 16.10
N VAL A 493 -14.37 -13.24 17.21
CA VAL A 493 -15.49 -12.41 17.64
C VAL A 493 -14.99 -11.00 17.91
N ARG A 494 -15.80 -9.99 17.59
CA ARG A 494 -15.49 -8.59 17.82
C ARG A 494 -16.70 -7.88 18.43
N GLN A 495 -16.48 -7.27 19.58
CA GLN A 495 -17.44 -6.41 20.26
C GLN A 495 -17.04 -4.94 20.03
N THR A 496 -18.01 -4.11 19.64
CA THR A 496 -17.89 -2.64 19.60
C THR A 496 -18.67 -2.01 20.75
N PHE A 497 -18.21 -0.87 21.25
CA PHE A 497 -18.77 -0.19 22.42
C PHE A 497 -19.21 1.24 22.10
#